data_90feea6af3daf756bbd973a1b470ecc7
#
_entry.id   90feea6af3daf756bbd973a1b470ecc7
#
_cell.length_a   1.000
_cell.length_b   1.000
_cell.length_c   1.000
_cell.angle_alpha   90.00
_cell.angle_beta   90.00
_cell.angle_gamma   90.00
#
_symmetry.space_group_name_H-M   'P 1'
#
loop_
_entity.id
_entity.type
_entity.pdbx_description
1 polymer ?
#
loop_
_entity_poly.entity_id
_entity_poly.type
_entity_poly.pdbx_seq_one_letter_code
_entity_poly.pdbx_strand_id
1 'polypeptide(L)'
;EEPLRAGAERPELVLIWTTTPWTLPSNLAIAVGPDIDYAVVHVDEELDSPVAGQDVVIAADLVGSYARELGEDPAVLARCKGSDLVGARYAPIFDYFDDEAHRAEGAAPGPNAWTIIAGDFVTTSDGTGLVHLAPAFGEDDMIACTEAGIGTVVPVDEGGVLTEEVRDYAGMQVFDANRPIVADLRDSTGPLARRDAARRAVLVRQASYVHSYPHCW
;
A
#
# COMPACT_ATOMS: atom_id res chain seq x y z
N GLU A 1 -11.94 1.32 -13.36
CA GLU A 1 -11.55 1.99 -12.11
C GLU A 1 -11.42 3.47 -12.37
N GLU A 2 -11.95 4.29 -11.47
CA GLU A 2 -11.79 5.73 -11.58
C GLU A 2 -10.35 6.09 -11.23
N PRO A 3 -9.73 7.02 -12.01
CA PRO A 3 -8.40 7.55 -11.66
C PRO A 3 -8.45 8.23 -10.29
N LEU A 4 -7.32 8.26 -9.58
CA LEU A 4 -7.20 8.96 -8.29
C LEU A 4 -7.46 10.47 -8.43
N ARG A 5 -7.19 11.02 -9.61
CA ARG A 5 -7.44 12.44 -9.94
C ARG A 5 -8.59 12.60 -10.93
N ALA A 6 -9.41 13.59 -10.71
CA ALA A 6 -10.40 13.99 -11.72
C ALA A 6 -9.70 14.39 -13.03
N GLY A 7 -10.07 13.73 -14.13
CA GLY A 7 -9.54 14.02 -15.46
C GLY A 7 -8.24 13.32 -15.84
N ALA A 8 -7.75 12.38 -15.03
CA ALA A 8 -6.65 11.51 -15.46
C ALA A 8 -7.15 10.55 -16.57
N GLU A 9 -6.30 10.32 -17.57
CA GLU A 9 -6.64 9.47 -18.71
C GLU A 9 -6.44 7.97 -18.42
N ARG A 10 -5.67 7.66 -17.37
CA ARG A 10 -5.31 6.29 -16.94
C ARG A 10 -5.35 6.17 -15.43
N PRO A 11 -5.55 4.95 -14.88
CA PRO A 11 -5.37 4.69 -13.46
C PRO A 11 -3.93 4.98 -13.04
N GLU A 12 -3.74 5.60 -11.88
CA GLU A 12 -2.44 5.85 -11.30
C GLU A 12 -2.09 4.76 -10.28
N LEU A 13 -0.82 4.39 -10.23
CA LEU A 13 -0.26 3.54 -9.19
C LEU A 13 0.12 4.38 -7.97
N VAL A 14 -0.22 3.89 -6.79
CA VAL A 14 0.18 4.51 -5.53
C VAL A 14 1.42 3.81 -5.00
N LEU A 15 2.52 4.53 -4.86
CA LEU A 15 3.78 3.98 -4.35
C LEU A 15 3.79 4.02 -2.82
N ILE A 16 3.42 2.91 -2.20
CA ILE A 16 3.41 2.76 -0.74
C ILE A 16 4.74 2.21 -0.20
N TRP A 17 4.98 2.42 1.07
CA TRP A 17 6.15 1.91 1.78
C TRP A 17 5.77 1.17 3.05
N THR A 18 6.50 0.10 3.37
CA THR A 18 6.36 -0.66 4.61
C THR A 18 7.69 -1.27 5.04
N THR A 19 7.90 -1.41 6.35
CA THR A 19 8.99 -2.19 6.96
C THR A 19 8.58 -3.63 7.28
N THR A 20 7.29 -3.94 7.19
CA THR A 20 6.69 -5.20 7.64
C THR A 20 5.87 -5.87 6.53
N PRO A 21 6.51 -6.48 5.51
CA PRO A 21 5.79 -7.05 4.36
C PRO A 21 4.70 -8.06 4.74
N TRP A 22 4.85 -8.79 5.86
CA TRP A 22 3.86 -9.77 6.33
C TRP A 22 2.50 -9.16 6.70
N THR A 23 2.42 -7.81 6.89
CA THR A 23 1.15 -7.12 7.13
C THR A 23 0.41 -6.72 5.86
N LEU A 24 1.07 -6.76 4.68
CA LEU A 24 0.47 -6.38 3.40
C LEU A 24 -0.80 -7.18 3.04
N PRO A 25 -0.93 -8.48 3.38
CA PRO A 25 -2.18 -9.23 3.18
C PRO A 25 -3.41 -8.61 3.86
N SER A 26 -3.21 -7.85 4.94
CA SER A 26 -4.24 -7.11 5.66
C SER A 26 -4.14 -5.60 5.49
N ASN A 27 -3.63 -5.14 4.34
CA ASN A 27 -3.71 -3.72 3.96
C ASN A 27 -5.16 -3.30 3.82
N LEU A 28 -5.60 -2.30 4.58
CA LEU A 28 -6.98 -1.81 4.58
C LEU A 28 -7.12 -0.34 4.23
N ALA A 29 -6.05 0.45 4.37
CA ALA A 29 -6.00 1.85 3.97
C ALA A 29 -4.58 2.27 3.57
N ILE A 30 -4.48 3.44 2.98
CA ILE A 30 -3.22 4.16 2.75
C ILE A 30 -3.37 5.53 3.41
N ALA A 31 -2.40 5.92 4.26
CA ALA A 31 -2.36 7.25 4.83
C ALA A 31 -1.49 8.20 3.99
N VAL A 32 -1.96 9.44 3.88
CA VAL A 32 -1.23 10.58 3.30
C VAL A 32 -1.18 11.74 4.28
N GLY A 33 -0.11 12.51 4.26
CA GLY A 33 -0.05 13.77 5.01
C GLY A 33 -0.87 14.85 4.29
N PRO A 34 -1.92 15.42 4.91
CA PRO A 34 -2.83 16.35 4.23
C PRO A 34 -2.13 17.56 3.60
N ASP A 35 -1.10 18.06 4.26
CA ASP A 35 -0.33 19.24 3.85
C ASP A 35 0.90 18.91 3.00
N ILE A 36 1.22 17.62 2.81
CA ILE A 36 2.35 17.19 1.96
C ILE A 36 1.97 17.40 0.49
N ASP A 37 2.95 17.85 -0.30
CA ASP A 37 2.84 17.94 -1.75
C ASP A 37 3.14 16.57 -2.38
N TYR A 38 2.24 16.10 -3.24
CA TYR A 38 2.39 14.87 -4.02
C TYR A 38 2.54 15.19 -5.49
N ALA A 39 3.28 14.36 -6.19
CA ALA A 39 3.44 14.40 -7.63
C ALA A 39 2.90 13.12 -8.25
N VAL A 40 2.26 13.27 -9.40
CA VAL A 40 2.01 12.17 -10.32
C VAL A 40 3.05 12.25 -11.41
N VAL A 41 3.87 11.23 -11.52
CA VAL A 41 4.96 11.17 -12.49
C VAL A 41 4.73 10.04 -13.48
N HIS A 42 5.01 10.29 -14.76
CA HIS A 42 5.02 9.24 -15.77
C HIS A 42 6.40 8.60 -15.81
N VAL A 43 6.44 7.27 -15.73
CA VAL A 43 7.67 6.49 -15.85
C VAL A 43 7.84 6.07 -17.30
N ASP A 44 9.00 6.39 -17.88
CA ASP A 44 9.31 6.07 -19.28
C ASP A 44 9.17 4.55 -19.55
N GLU A 45 8.55 4.19 -20.68
CA GLU A 45 8.33 2.79 -21.08
C GLU A 45 9.65 2.03 -21.34
N GLU A 46 10.72 2.76 -21.68
CA GLU A 46 12.05 2.18 -21.96
C GLU A 46 12.90 2.02 -20.68
N LEU A 47 12.45 2.56 -19.54
CA LEU A 47 13.16 2.43 -18.27
C LEU A 47 13.11 0.98 -17.77
N ASP A 48 14.24 0.45 -17.32
CA ASP A 48 14.29 -0.87 -16.64
C ASP A 48 13.70 -0.75 -15.21
N SER A 49 12.37 -0.69 -15.16
CA SER A 49 11.60 -0.49 -13.94
C SER A 49 10.35 -1.34 -13.92
N PRO A 50 9.97 -1.88 -12.74
CA PRO A 50 8.70 -2.61 -12.57
C PRO A 50 7.45 -1.77 -12.88
N VAL A 51 7.58 -0.45 -12.91
CA VAL A 51 6.50 0.51 -13.17
C VAL A 51 6.69 1.28 -14.48
N ALA A 52 7.53 0.77 -15.40
CA ALA A 52 7.71 1.36 -16.72
C ALA A 52 6.37 1.55 -17.45
N GLY A 53 6.17 2.69 -18.08
CA GLY A 53 4.94 3.06 -18.79
C GLY A 53 3.74 3.39 -17.88
N GLN A 54 3.93 3.46 -16.56
CA GLN A 54 2.85 3.76 -15.61
C GLN A 54 2.95 5.19 -15.07
N ASP A 55 1.82 5.68 -14.61
CA ASP A 55 1.71 6.93 -13.86
C ASP A 55 1.73 6.62 -12.37
N VAL A 56 2.67 7.22 -11.62
CA VAL A 56 2.94 6.86 -10.22
C VAL A 56 2.77 8.07 -9.31
N VAL A 57 2.04 7.88 -8.20
CA VAL A 57 1.85 8.88 -7.15
C VAL A 57 2.88 8.66 -6.04
N ILE A 58 3.62 9.71 -5.70
CA ILE A 58 4.64 9.76 -4.65
C ILE A 58 4.71 11.17 -4.05
N ALA A 59 5.21 11.32 -2.82
CA ALA A 59 5.50 12.65 -2.29
C ALA A 59 6.49 13.39 -3.19
N ALA A 60 6.20 14.66 -3.51
CA ALA A 60 6.93 15.42 -4.52
C ALA A 60 8.44 15.58 -4.18
N ASP A 61 8.76 15.74 -2.90
CA ASP A 61 10.13 15.88 -2.42
C ASP A 61 10.95 14.59 -2.54
N LEU A 62 10.28 13.44 -2.69
CA LEU A 62 10.91 12.12 -2.75
C LEU A 62 11.12 11.60 -4.18
N VAL A 63 10.59 12.27 -5.21
CA VAL A 63 10.76 11.85 -6.61
C VAL A 63 12.23 11.59 -6.95
N GLY A 64 13.13 12.53 -6.61
CA GLY A 64 14.56 12.38 -6.87
C GLY A 64 15.23 11.23 -6.12
N SER A 65 14.70 10.84 -4.95
CA SER A 65 15.21 9.69 -4.19
C SER A 65 14.87 8.33 -4.85
N TYR A 66 13.93 8.33 -5.79
CA TYR A 66 13.50 7.18 -6.58
C TYR A 66 13.92 7.26 -8.05
N ALA A 67 14.98 8.05 -8.36
CA ALA A 67 15.45 8.25 -9.73
C ALA A 67 15.76 6.95 -10.50
N ARG A 68 16.21 5.90 -9.79
CA ARG A 68 16.46 4.59 -10.41
C ARG A 68 15.17 3.93 -10.90
N GLU A 69 14.07 4.05 -10.16
CA GLU A 69 12.80 3.38 -10.43
C GLU A 69 11.84 4.24 -11.25
N LEU A 70 11.94 5.57 -11.12
CA LEU A 70 11.03 6.53 -11.78
C LEU A 70 11.67 7.29 -12.94
N GLY A 71 13.00 7.20 -13.09
CA GLY A 71 13.79 8.03 -13.99
C GLY A 71 14.43 9.23 -13.28
N GLU A 72 15.54 9.75 -13.82
CA GLU A 72 16.24 10.90 -13.21
C GLU A 72 15.44 12.20 -13.33
N ASP A 73 14.66 12.35 -14.39
CA ASP A 73 13.80 13.52 -14.64
C ASP A 73 12.45 13.07 -15.21
N PRO A 74 11.63 12.38 -14.43
CA PRO A 74 10.37 11.85 -14.92
C PRO A 74 9.37 12.97 -15.21
N ALA A 75 8.55 12.80 -16.25
CA ALA A 75 7.53 13.76 -16.60
C ALA A 75 6.49 13.90 -15.47
N VAL A 76 6.45 15.08 -14.85
CA VAL A 76 5.45 15.40 -13.83
C VAL A 76 4.14 15.76 -14.51
N LEU A 77 3.14 14.89 -14.41
CA LEU A 77 1.82 15.06 -15.00
C LEU A 77 0.92 15.97 -14.16
N ALA A 78 1.07 15.91 -12.84
CA ALA A 78 0.30 16.74 -11.91
C ALA A 78 0.99 16.87 -10.55
N ARG A 79 0.54 17.86 -9.79
CA ARG A 79 0.84 18.06 -8.38
C ARG A 79 -0.47 18.31 -7.63
N CYS A 80 -0.56 17.79 -6.41
CA CYS A 80 -1.73 17.97 -5.54
C CYS A 80 -1.27 17.96 -4.07
N LYS A 81 -2.13 18.40 -3.18
CA LYS A 81 -1.95 18.17 -1.74
C LYS A 81 -2.44 16.77 -1.36
N GLY A 82 -1.93 16.23 -0.25
CA GLY A 82 -2.47 14.98 0.29
C GLY A 82 -3.97 15.07 0.57
N SER A 83 -4.45 16.23 1.03
CA SER A 83 -5.88 16.49 1.21
C SER A 83 -6.72 16.25 -0.05
N ASP A 84 -6.15 16.43 -1.25
CA ASP A 84 -6.86 16.20 -2.52
C ASP A 84 -6.95 14.71 -2.87
N LEU A 85 -6.11 13.86 -2.26
CA LEU A 85 -6.12 12.41 -2.42
C LEU A 85 -7.04 11.70 -1.43
N VAL A 86 -7.39 12.35 -0.32
CA VAL A 86 -8.25 11.77 0.71
C VAL A 86 -9.63 11.43 0.14
N GLY A 87 -10.09 10.22 0.42
CA GLY A 87 -11.35 9.67 -0.09
C GLY A 87 -11.23 8.91 -1.41
N ALA A 88 -10.10 9.02 -2.11
CA ALA A 88 -9.87 8.22 -3.30
C ALA A 88 -9.74 6.73 -2.95
N ARG A 89 -10.28 5.87 -3.81
CA ARG A 89 -10.26 4.42 -3.62
C ARG A 89 -9.18 3.78 -4.48
N TYR A 90 -8.59 2.71 -3.97
CA TYR A 90 -7.58 1.94 -4.68
C TYR A 90 -7.92 0.44 -4.67
N ALA A 91 -7.32 -0.33 -5.58
CA ALA A 91 -7.44 -1.78 -5.58
C ALA A 91 -6.56 -2.38 -4.46
N PRO A 92 -7.08 -3.29 -3.62
CA PRO A 92 -6.28 -3.91 -2.57
C PRO A 92 -5.07 -4.65 -3.16
N ILE A 93 -3.96 -4.70 -2.41
CA ILE A 93 -2.75 -5.45 -2.79
C ILE A 93 -3.07 -6.94 -2.92
N PHE A 94 -3.77 -7.48 -1.92
CA PHE A 94 -4.30 -8.83 -1.88
C PHE A 94 -5.82 -8.80 -1.71
N ASP A 95 -6.52 -9.84 -2.14
CA ASP A 95 -8.00 -9.91 -2.18
C ASP A 95 -8.62 -10.76 -1.08
N TYR A 96 -7.87 -11.05 -0.02
CA TYR A 96 -8.33 -11.95 1.04
C TYR A 96 -9.58 -11.44 1.76
N PHE A 97 -9.74 -10.12 1.87
CA PHE A 97 -10.85 -9.45 2.53
C PHE A 97 -11.71 -8.61 1.58
N ASP A 98 -11.51 -8.76 0.26
CA ASP A 98 -12.19 -7.98 -0.78
C ASP A 98 -13.35 -8.76 -1.41
N ASP A 99 -14.29 -9.20 -0.59
CA ASP A 99 -15.52 -9.85 -1.03
C ASP A 99 -16.77 -9.14 -0.45
N GLU A 100 -17.94 -9.55 -0.91
CA GLU A 100 -19.22 -8.95 -0.53
C GLU A 100 -19.47 -9.01 0.99
N ALA A 101 -19.09 -10.12 1.63
CA ALA A 101 -19.29 -10.31 3.08
C ALA A 101 -18.41 -9.35 3.90
N HIS A 102 -17.16 -9.20 3.52
CA HIS A 102 -16.21 -8.30 4.20
C HIS A 102 -16.49 -6.81 3.91
N ARG A 103 -17.09 -6.48 2.77
CA ARG A 103 -17.47 -5.12 2.41
C ARG A 103 -18.83 -4.69 2.95
N ALA A 104 -19.60 -5.59 3.54
CA ALA A 104 -20.93 -5.29 4.07
C ALA A 104 -20.86 -4.26 5.21
N GLU A 105 -21.91 -3.46 5.35
CA GLU A 105 -22.04 -2.53 6.47
C GLU A 105 -22.10 -3.30 7.81
N GLY A 106 -21.27 -2.89 8.76
CA GLY A 106 -21.12 -3.56 10.05
C GLY A 106 -20.22 -4.79 10.05
N ALA A 107 -19.68 -5.19 8.90
CA ALA A 107 -18.60 -6.18 8.80
C ALA A 107 -17.22 -5.54 8.97
N ALA A 108 -16.18 -6.34 9.10
CA ALA A 108 -14.80 -5.91 9.02
C ALA A 108 -14.17 -6.49 7.73
N PRO A 109 -13.45 -5.66 6.94
CA PRO A 109 -13.09 -4.28 7.20
C PRO A 109 -14.21 -3.26 6.89
N GLY A 110 -15.29 -3.66 6.22
CA GLY A 110 -16.42 -2.82 5.88
C GLY A 110 -16.25 -2.04 4.56
N PRO A 111 -17.26 -1.21 4.23
CA PRO A 111 -17.34 -0.56 2.91
C PRO A 111 -16.30 0.55 2.72
N ASN A 112 -15.71 1.09 3.78
CA ASN A 112 -14.73 2.17 3.72
C ASN A 112 -13.29 1.69 3.51
N ALA A 113 -13.02 0.39 3.57
CA ALA A 113 -11.70 -0.16 3.32
C ALA A 113 -11.18 0.19 1.91
N TRP A 114 -9.86 0.17 1.77
CA TRP A 114 -9.13 0.51 0.54
C TRP A 114 -9.41 1.92 0.04
N THR A 115 -9.41 2.85 0.99
CA THR A 115 -9.53 4.29 0.76
C THR A 115 -8.25 4.98 1.25
N ILE A 116 -7.84 6.04 0.55
CA ILE A 116 -6.76 6.93 1.02
C ILE A 116 -7.34 7.82 2.12
N ILE A 117 -6.67 7.85 3.27
CA ILE A 117 -7.09 8.63 4.44
C ILE A 117 -6.01 9.61 4.88
N ALA A 118 -6.38 10.64 5.62
CA ALA A 118 -5.43 11.56 6.22
C ALA A 118 -4.70 10.90 7.39
N GLY A 119 -3.40 11.19 7.55
CA GLY A 119 -2.60 10.77 8.69
C GLY A 119 -1.53 11.79 9.02
N ASP A 120 -1.65 12.45 10.19
CA ASP A 120 -0.70 13.49 10.63
C ASP A 120 0.68 12.92 10.96
N PHE A 121 0.80 11.60 11.14
CA PHE A 121 2.05 10.88 11.35
C PHE A 121 2.87 10.67 10.07
N VAL A 122 2.28 10.91 8.90
CA VAL A 122 2.97 10.73 7.61
C VAL A 122 4.03 11.80 7.43
N THR A 123 5.25 11.37 7.08
CA THR A 123 6.39 12.27 6.82
C THR A 123 7.03 11.96 5.47
N THR A 124 7.93 12.84 5.04
CA THR A 124 8.78 12.66 3.84
C THR A 124 10.25 12.43 4.19
N SER A 125 10.56 12.15 5.45
CA SER A 125 11.95 11.84 5.87
C SER A 125 12.41 10.48 5.34
N ASP A 126 11.47 9.53 5.23
CA ASP A 126 11.71 8.16 4.75
C ASP A 126 10.52 7.69 3.90
N GLY A 127 10.73 6.60 3.17
CA GLY A 127 9.67 5.95 2.40
C GLY A 127 9.25 6.71 1.15
N THR A 128 7.95 6.83 0.95
CA THR A 128 7.33 7.40 -0.26
C THR A 128 6.38 8.56 0.03
N GLY A 129 6.12 8.84 1.33
CA GLY A 129 5.07 9.77 1.74
C GLY A 129 3.65 9.18 1.69
N LEU A 130 3.52 7.89 1.36
CA LEU A 130 2.24 7.15 1.38
C LEU A 130 2.45 5.89 2.21
N VAL A 131 1.73 5.80 3.33
CA VAL A 131 1.95 4.77 4.34
C VAL A 131 0.87 3.71 4.24
N HIS A 132 1.29 2.45 4.10
CA HIS A 132 0.44 1.27 4.25
C HIS A 132 -0.13 1.18 5.66
N LEU A 133 -1.43 0.95 5.79
CA LEU A 133 -2.08 0.76 7.08
C LEU A 133 -2.68 -0.65 7.21
N ALA A 134 -2.38 -1.28 8.35
CA ALA A 134 -2.93 -2.55 8.79
C ALA A 134 -3.33 -2.44 10.27
N PRO A 135 -4.59 -2.08 10.58
CA PRO A 135 -5.03 -1.65 11.91
C PRO A 135 -4.85 -2.67 13.03
N ALA A 136 -4.67 -3.95 12.72
CA ALA A 136 -4.37 -4.97 13.72
C ALA A 136 -2.93 -4.90 14.28
N PHE A 137 -2.01 -4.18 13.62
CA PHE A 137 -0.57 -4.31 13.84
C PHE A 137 0.16 -2.98 14.11
N GLY A 138 -0.56 -1.86 14.10
CA GLY A 138 -0.06 -0.53 14.42
C GLY A 138 -1.07 0.28 15.22
N GLU A 139 -0.62 0.99 16.27
CA GLU A 139 -1.51 1.84 17.08
C GLU A 139 -2.05 3.02 16.26
N ASP A 140 -1.17 3.72 15.54
CA ASP A 140 -1.56 4.82 14.66
C ASP A 140 -2.47 4.33 13.52
N ASP A 141 -2.19 3.14 12.95
CA ASP A 141 -3.01 2.49 11.93
C ASP A 141 -4.42 2.22 12.46
N MET A 142 -4.52 1.68 13.68
CA MET A 142 -5.80 1.37 14.32
C MET A 142 -6.62 2.62 14.58
N ILE A 143 -5.99 3.68 15.09
CA ILE A 143 -6.66 4.96 15.38
C ILE A 143 -7.19 5.55 14.06
N ALA A 144 -6.34 5.72 13.06
CA ALA A 144 -6.70 6.34 11.79
C ALA A 144 -7.78 5.54 11.04
N CYS A 145 -7.66 4.21 11.00
CA CYS A 145 -8.67 3.35 10.37
C CYS A 145 -10.01 3.40 11.12
N THR A 146 -9.99 3.41 12.45
CA THR A 146 -11.23 3.51 13.26
C THR A 146 -11.95 4.84 13.02
N GLU A 147 -11.24 5.95 12.98
CA GLU A 147 -11.79 7.27 12.68
C GLU A 147 -12.38 7.35 11.26
N ALA A 148 -11.79 6.62 10.32
CA ALA A 148 -12.30 6.49 8.95
C ALA A 148 -13.46 5.47 8.81
N GLY A 149 -13.86 4.81 9.90
CA GLY A 149 -14.91 3.79 9.88
C GLY A 149 -14.48 2.50 9.17
N ILE A 150 -13.20 2.16 9.21
CA ILE A 150 -12.62 0.92 8.69
C ILE A 150 -12.41 -0.04 9.85
N GLY A 151 -13.05 -1.21 9.77
CA GLY A 151 -12.94 -2.26 10.79
C GLY A 151 -11.61 -3.01 10.72
N THR A 152 -11.23 -3.64 11.82
CA THR A 152 -9.98 -4.39 11.93
C THR A 152 -10.17 -5.86 11.56
N VAL A 153 -9.29 -6.41 10.72
CA VAL A 153 -9.13 -7.85 10.49
C VAL A 153 -7.83 -8.33 11.14
N VAL A 154 -7.83 -9.51 11.73
CA VAL A 154 -6.69 -10.05 12.50
C VAL A 154 -6.31 -11.43 11.96
N PRO A 155 -5.64 -11.51 10.81
CA PRO A 155 -5.30 -12.80 10.18
C PRO A 155 -4.04 -13.46 10.79
N VAL A 156 -3.79 -13.24 12.07
CA VAL A 156 -2.66 -13.82 12.81
C VAL A 156 -3.18 -14.35 14.14
N ASP A 157 -2.81 -15.57 14.48
CA ASP A 157 -3.18 -16.19 15.75
C ASP A 157 -2.26 -15.74 16.92
N GLU A 158 -2.56 -16.22 18.13
CA GLU A 158 -1.80 -15.90 19.36
C GLU A 158 -0.33 -16.38 19.30
N GLY A 159 -0.03 -17.33 18.42
CA GLY A 159 1.34 -17.84 18.18
C GLY A 159 2.12 -17.02 17.15
N GLY A 160 1.52 -15.98 16.55
CA GLY A 160 2.14 -15.21 15.49
C GLY A 160 2.13 -15.93 14.14
N VAL A 161 1.18 -16.84 13.91
CA VAL A 161 1.05 -17.63 12.70
C VAL A 161 -0.13 -17.10 11.87
N LEU A 162 0.06 -16.95 10.56
CA LEU A 162 -0.98 -16.52 9.63
C LEU A 162 -2.10 -17.57 9.56
N THR A 163 -3.34 -17.10 9.67
CA THR A 163 -4.55 -17.94 9.68
C THR A 163 -5.01 -18.31 8.26
N GLU A 164 -6.00 -19.18 8.15
CA GLU A 164 -6.62 -19.60 6.89
C GLU A 164 -7.27 -18.44 6.10
N GLU A 165 -7.52 -17.30 6.74
CA GLU A 165 -8.02 -16.10 6.08
C GLU A 165 -7.02 -15.60 5.02
N VAL A 166 -5.72 -15.77 5.28
CA VAL A 166 -4.63 -15.48 4.33
C VAL A 166 -4.14 -16.77 3.70
N ARG A 167 -5.05 -17.45 2.99
CA ARG A 167 -4.95 -18.84 2.51
C ARG A 167 -3.63 -19.21 1.83
N ASP A 168 -2.98 -18.30 1.11
CA ASP A 168 -1.75 -18.59 0.36
C ASP A 168 -0.49 -18.64 1.26
N TYR A 169 -0.59 -18.06 2.46
CA TYR A 169 0.50 -17.99 3.44
C TYR A 169 0.08 -18.61 4.79
N ALA A 170 -1.11 -19.25 4.84
CA ALA A 170 -1.64 -19.87 6.05
C ALA A 170 -0.66 -20.86 6.68
N GLY A 171 -0.58 -20.85 8.01
CA GLY A 171 0.34 -21.72 8.77
C GLY A 171 1.79 -21.23 8.81
N MET A 172 2.14 -20.13 8.14
CA MET A 172 3.47 -19.54 8.23
C MET A 172 3.56 -18.61 9.44
N GLN A 173 4.69 -18.64 10.12
CA GLN A 173 5.05 -17.65 11.11
C GLN A 173 5.30 -16.30 10.41
N VAL A 174 4.80 -15.19 10.98
CA VAL A 174 4.76 -13.88 10.31
C VAL A 174 6.11 -13.42 9.74
N PHE A 175 7.23 -13.66 10.44
CA PHE A 175 8.55 -13.26 9.93
C PHE A 175 9.00 -14.14 8.76
N ASP A 176 8.63 -15.42 8.76
CA ASP A 176 8.93 -16.34 7.65
C ASP A 176 8.11 -16.00 6.40
N ALA A 177 6.90 -15.46 6.57
CA ALA A 177 6.04 -15.02 5.48
C ALA A 177 6.58 -13.81 4.70
N ASN A 178 7.46 -13.00 5.29
CA ASN A 178 8.05 -11.85 4.58
C ASN A 178 8.70 -12.26 3.26
N ARG A 179 9.46 -13.36 3.26
CA ARG A 179 10.21 -13.79 2.08
C ARG A 179 9.32 -14.21 0.91
N PRO A 180 8.33 -15.10 1.06
CA PRO A 180 7.43 -15.46 -0.03
C PRO A 180 6.56 -14.29 -0.49
N ILE A 181 6.04 -13.44 0.42
CA ILE A 181 5.25 -12.26 0.05
C ILE A 181 6.06 -11.31 -0.84
N VAL A 182 7.30 -11.01 -0.46
CA VAL A 182 8.20 -10.16 -1.27
C VAL A 182 8.54 -10.81 -2.61
N ALA A 183 8.72 -12.13 -2.65
CA ALA A 183 8.98 -12.86 -3.90
C ALA A 183 7.77 -12.80 -4.84
N ASP A 184 6.55 -13.01 -4.32
CA ASP A 184 5.32 -12.94 -5.10
C ASP A 184 5.09 -11.53 -5.67
N LEU A 185 5.36 -10.47 -4.89
CA LEU A 185 5.30 -9.08 -5.35
C LEU A 185 6.33 -8.78 -6.44
N ARG A 186 7.55 -9.35 -6.34
CA ARG A 186 8.61 -9.16 -7.34
C ARG A 186 8.31 -9.88 -8.65
N ASP A 187 7.87 -11.13 -8.55
CA ASP A 187 7.80 -12.05 -9.67
C ASP A 187 6.36 -12.18 -10.21
N SER A 188 5.39 -11.48 -9.61
CA SER A 188 3.96 -11.56 -9.91
C SER A 188 3.44 -13.01 -9.85
N THR A 189 3.89 -13.75 -8.83
CA THR A 189 3.54 -15.16 -8.59
C THR A 189 2.51 -15.34 -7.48
N GLY A 190 2.22 -16.56 -7.07
CA GLY A 190 1.29 -16.87 -5.98
C GLY A 190 -0.08 -16.22 -6.16
N PRO A 191 -0.59 -15.55 -5.11
CA PRO A 191 -1.88 -14.86 -5.18
C PRO A 191 -1.94 -13.77 -6.25
N LEU A 192 -0.81 -13.09 -6.52
CA LEU A 192 -0.76 -12.01 -7.49
C LEU A 192 -0.87 -12.49 -8.94
N ALA A 193 -0.47 -13.71 -9.25
CA ALA A 193 -0.64 -14.29 -10.58
C ALA A 193 -2.13 -14.43 -10.98
N ARG A 194 -3.02 -14.53 -10.00
CA ARG A 194 -4.48 -14.65 -10.20
C ARG A 194 -5.19 -13.31 -10.37
N ARG A 195 -4.50 -12.21 -10.10
CA ARG A 195 -5.08 -10.86 -10.21
C ARG A 195 -5.01 -10.35 -11.65
N ASP A 196 -5.98 -9.53 -12.01
CA ASP A 196 -5.93 -8.75 -13.25
C ASP A 196 -4.64 -7.91 -13.28
N ALA A 197 -3.97 -7.87 -14.42
CA ALA A 197 -2.72 -7.14 -14.58
C ALA A 197 -2.85 -5.65 -14.22
N ALA A 198 -4.00 -5.03 -14.52
CA ALA A 198 -4.28 -3.63 -14.19
C ALA A 198 -4.48 -3.37 -12.68
N ARG A 199 -4.72 -4.43 -11.90
CA ARG A 199 -4.96 -4.37 -10.43
C ARG A 199 -3.84 -5.03 -9.63
N ARG A 200 -2.77 -5.42 -10.28
CA ARG A 200 -1.69 -6.19 -9.66
C ARG A 200 -0.69 -5.26 -9.01
N ALA A 201 -0.47 -5.44 -7.71
CA ALA A 201 0.63 -4.79 -7.01
C ALA A 201 1.97 -5.40 -7.44
N VAL A 202 3.01 -4.57 -7.48
CA VAL A 202 4.38 -4.97 -7.81
C VAL A 202 5.37 -4.41 -6.80
N LEU A 203 6.47 -5.13 -6.59
CA LEU A 203 7.59 -4.65 -5.78
C LEU A 203 8.43 -3.68 -6.61
N VAL A 204 8.45 -2.41 -6.21
CA VAL A 204 9.23 -1.36 -6.89
C VAL A 204 10.65 -1.30 -6.36
N ARG A 205 10.83 -1.31 -5.03
CA ARG A 205 12.14 -1.25 -4.38
C ARG A 205 12.16 -2.13 -3.13
N GLN A 206 13.28 -2.78 -2.88
CA GLN A 206 13.59 -3.42 -1.61
C GLN A 206 14.91 -2.88 -1.08
N ALA A 207 14.92 -2.43 0.16
CA ALA A 207 16.10 -1.97 0.86
C ALA A 207 16.16 -2.55 2.27
N SER A 208 17.37 -2.65 2.84
CA SER A 208 17.54 -2.96 4.25
C SER A 208 17.25 -1.70 5.07
N TYR A 209 16.37 -1.82 6.03
CA TYR A 209 15.99 -0.73 6.92
C TYR A 209 16.22 -1.15 8.38
N VAL A 210 16.86 -0.29 9.17
CA VAL A 210 17.06 -0.52 10.60
C VAL A 210 15.87 0.10 11.34
N HIS A 211 15.04 -0.77 11.90
CA HIS A 211 13.84 -0.36 12.62
C HIS A 211 13.95 -0.77 14.10
N SER A 212 13.60 0.16 15.00
CA SER A 212 13.48 -0.12 16.41
C SER A 212 12.08 -0.64 16.71
N TYR A 213 11.97 -1.88 17.17
CA TYR A 213 10.72 -2.43 17.66
C TYR A 213 10.67 -2.32 19.19
N PRO A 214 9.54 -1.91 19.77
CA PRO A 214 9.31 -2.06 21.21
C PRO A 214 9.31 -3.55 21.55
N HIS A 215 10.08 -3.94 22.54
CA HIS A 215 10.11 -5.30 23.06
C HIS A 215 9.32 -5.36 24.36
N CYS A 216 8.34 -6.28 24.45
CA CYS A 216 7.74 -6.65 25.73
C CYS A 216 8.74 -7.55 26.49
N TRP A 217 8.95 -7.22 27.77
CA TRP A 217 9.81 -7.98 28.69
C TRP A 217 8.99 -9.01 29.45
#